data_800a56fe621749b1c2c9a18376dff5c9
#
_entry.id   800a56fe621749b1c2c9a18376dff5c9
#
_cell.length_a   1.000
_cell.length_b   1.000
_cell.length_c   1.000
_cell.angle_alpha   90.00
_cell.angle_beta   90.00
_cell.angle_gamma   90.00
#
_symmetry.space_group_name_H-M   'P 1'
#
loop_
_entity.id
_entity.type
_entity.pdbx_description
1 polymer ?
#
loop_
_entity_poly.entity_id
_entity_poly.type
_entity_poly.pdbx_seq_one_letter_code
_entity_poly.pdbx_strand_id
1 'polypeptide(L)'
;MIEIDFNQISVNISETERRNEFSLLSKCKTFNYTQSIQALIEANKKNFNDSILLNTQNELCCGTTFNILLKRNNQWLTPRKESGCLQGIMRSKLLDLKLIKEAYLIPDFNKDDILIAINSLSCRQIKIVND
;
A
#
# COMPACT_ATOMS: atom_id res chain seq x y z
N MET A 1 -8.50 2.54 -19.01
CA MET A 1 -9.29 1.86 -17.96
C MET A 1 -8.39 0.88 -17.22
N ILE A 2 -8.41 0.94 -15.91
CA ILE A 2 -7.65 -0.02 -15.08
C ILE A 2 -8.51 -1.24 -14.88
N GLU A 3 -8.01 -2.40 -15.32
CA GLU A 3 -8.68 -3.66 -15.04
C GLU A 3 -8.27 -4.18 -13.68
N ILE A 4 -9.25 -4.50 -12.85
CA ILE A 4 -9.03 -5.09 -11.54
C ILE A 4 -8.93 -6.60 -11.71
N ASP A 5 -7.80 -7.15 -11.27
CA ASP A 5 -7.66 -8.59 -11.18
C ASP A 5 -8.40 -9.07 -9.94
N PHE A 6 -9.47 -9.83 -10.13
CA PHE A 6 -10.26 -10.35 -9.03
C PHE A 6 -9.60 -11.50 -8.28
N ASN A 7 -8.47 -11.99 -8.76
CA ASN A 7 -7.67 -12.94 -8.00
C ASN A 7 -7.03 -12.17 -6.83
N GLN A 8 -7.51 -12.46 -5.63
CA GLN A 8 -7.04 -11.78 -4.43
C GLN A 8 -5.64 -12.23 -4.06
N ILE A 9 -4.81 -11.27 -3.69
CA ILE A 9 -3.53 -11.57 -3.05
C ILE A 9 -3.68 -11.43 -1.53
N SER A 10 -3.05 -12.32 -0.80
CA SER A 10 -3.01 -12.22 0.66
C SER A 10 -1.83 -11.36 1.07
N VAL A 11 -2.08 -10.42 1.98
CA VAL A 11 -1.01 -9.55 2.50
C VAL A 11 -1.08 -9.51 4.02
N ASN A 12 0.08 -9.37 4.64
CA ASN A 12 0.16 -9.01 6.05
C ASN A 12 0.54 -7.54 6.17
N ILE A 13 0.49 -7.03 7.39
CA ILE A 13 1.10 -5.74 7.72
C ILE A 13 2.47 -6.07 8.31
N SER A 14 3.54 -5.52 7.73
CA SER A 14 4.89 -5.82 8.19
C SER A 14 5.08 -5.39 9.64
N GLU A 15 5.60 -6.31 10.45
CA GLU A 15 5.93 -6.02 11.85
C GLU A 15 7.36 -5.50 11.99
N THR A 16 8.23 -5.80 11.02
CA THR A 16 9.66 -5.50 11.12
C THR A 16 10.07 -4.26 10.34
N GLU A 17 9.35 -3.92 9.26
CA GLU A 17 9.71 -2.83 8.38
C GLU A 17 8.71 -1.69 8.44
N ARG A 18 9.23 -0.47 8.59
CA ARG A 18 8.45 0.76 8.61
C ARG A 18 9.07 1.77 7.67
N ARG A 19 8.23 2.48 6.92
CA ARG A 19 8.71 3.66 6.19
C ARG A 19 8.90 4.81 7.17
N ASN A 20 10.04 5.48 7.08
CA ASN A 20 10.27 6.69 7.88
C ASN A 20 9.90 7.91 7.04
N GLU A 21 8.71 8.46 7.30
CA GLU A 21 8.17 9.58 6.55
C GLU A 21 8.98 10.87 6.68
N PHE A 22 9.82 10.96 7.72
CA PHE A 22 10.65 12.13 7.98
C PHE A 22 12.06 12.03 7.41
N SER A 23 12.45 10.85 6.91
CA SER A 23 13.81 10.61 6.43
C SER A 23 13.92 10.85 4.93
N LEU A 24 14.97 11.54 4.51
CA LEU A 24 15.30 11.68 3.10
C LEU A 24 15.59 10.32 2.45
N LEU A 25 16.03 9.32 3.24
CA LEU A 25 16.26 7.97 2.75
C LEU A 25 14.96 7.30 2.27
N SER A 26 13.81 7.71 2.78
CA SER A 26 12.51 7.19 2.31
C SER A 26 12.23 7.52 0.86
N LYS A 27 12.93 8.52 0.29
CA LYS A 27 12.83 8.87 -1.12
C LYS A 27 13.91 8.19 -1.96
N CYS A 28 14.83 7.46 -1.33
CA CYS A 28 15.89 6.73 -2.02
C CYS A 28 15.38 5.36 -2.48
N LYS A 29 15.38 5.14 -3.78
CA LYS A 29 14.87 3.88 -4.37
C LYS A 29 15.59 2.66 -3.83
N THR A 30 16.92 2.73 -3.68
CA THR A 30 17.71 1.60 -3.18
C THR A 30 17.34 1.25 -1.75
N PHE A 31 17.18 2.25 -0.88
CA PHE A 31 16.78 2.02 0.50
C PHE A 31 15.37 1.43 0.57
N ASN A 32 14.43 1.97 -0.19
CA ASN A 32 13.06 1.46 -0.24
C ASN A 32 13.02 0.02 -0.78
N TYR A 33 13.83 -0.27 -1.78
CA TYR A 33 13.93 -1.61 -2.35
C TYR A 33 14.39 -2.63 -1.30
N THR A 34 15.42 -2.28 -0.51
CA THR A 34 15.92 -3.15 0.56
C THR A 34 14.84 -3.44 1.60
N GLN A 35 14.12 -2.40 2.06
CA GLN A 35 13.02 -2.58 3.00
C GLN A 35 11.91 -3.43 2.41
N SER A 36 11.58 -3.22 1.14
CA SER A 36 10.55 -3.99 0.46
C SER A 36 10.90 -5.46 0.39
N ILE A 37 12.14 -5.79 0.10
CA ILE A 37 12.60 -7.18 0.07
C ILE A 37 12.50 -7.81 1.46
N GLN A 38 12.92 -7.11 2.51
CA GLN A 38 12.83 -7.63 3.88
C GLN A 38 11.37 -7.89 4.28
N ALA A 39 10.48 -6.96 3.96
CA ALA A 39 9.06 -7.12 4.24
C ALA A 39 8.46 -8.30 3.46
N LEU A 40 8.87 -8.48 2.20
CA LEU A 40 8.39 -9.58 1.38
C LEU A 40 8.88 -10.94 1.92
N ILE A 41 10.12 -11.02 2.36
CA ILE A 41 10.67 -12.23 2.98
C ILE A 41 9.87 -12.56 4.26
N GLU A 42 9.61 -11.57 5.08
CA GLU A 42 8.78 -11.75 6.28
C GLU A 42 7.39 -12.29 5.92
N ALA A 43 6.74 -11.67 4.95
CA ALA A 43 5.41 -12.08 4.50
C ALA A 43 5.41 -13.52 3.99
N ASN A 44 6.36 -13.87 3.14
CA ASN A 44 6.46 -15.21 2.58
C ASN A 44 6.71 -16.28 3.63
N LYS A 45 7.49 -15.98 4.67
CA LYS A 45 7.68 -16.89 5.79
C LYS A 45 6.40 -17.17 6.57
N LYS A 46 5.45 -16.22 6.54
CA LYS A 46 4.14 -16.34 7.20
C LYS A 46 3.06 -16.81 6.21
N ASN A 47 3.44 -17.23 5.01
CA ASN A 47 2.54 -17.71 3.95
C ASN A 47 1.62 -16.63 3.37
N PHE A 48 2.09 -15.38 3.35
CA PHE A 48 1.41 -14.31 2.64
C PHE A 48 2.09 -14.03 1.30
N ASN A 49 1.32 -13.53 0.34
CA ASN A 49 1.84 -13.21 -0.99
C ASN A 49 2.69 -11.93 -1.01
N ASP A 50 2.33 -10.97 -0.18
CA ASP A 50 2.97 -9.66 -0.17
C ASP A 50 2.74 -8.98 1.19
N SER A 51 3.19 -7.75 1.33
CA SER A 51 3.14 -7.03 2.60
C SER A 51 2.79 -5.56 2.42
N ILE A 52 2.09 -5.02 3.40
CA ILE A 52 1.84 -3.59 3.57
C ILE A 52 2.79 -3.04 4.62
N LEU A 53 3.36 -1.88 4.35
CA LEU A 53 4.20 -1.16 5.29
C LEU A 53 3.44 0.02 5.87
N LEU A 54 3.56 0.19 7.17
CA LEU A 54 3.12 1.40 7.87
C LEU A 54 4.30 2.36 7.97
N ASN A 55 4.02 3.62 8.28
CA ASN A 55 5.08 4.55 8.65
C ASN A 55 5.35 4.49 10.17
N THR A 56 6.20 5.37 10.66
CA THR A 56 6.60 5.37 12.08
C THR A 56 5.45 5.73 13.03
N GLN A 57 4.37 6.30 12.53
CA GLN A 57 3.19 6.68 13.30
C GLN A 57 2.03 5.71 13.12
N ASN A 58 2.30 4.51 12.60
CA ASN A 58 1.29 3.48 12.31
C ASN A 58 0.24 3.91 11.29
N GLU A 59 0.57 4.85 10.43
CA GLU A 59 -0.27 5.24 9.31
C GLU A 59 -0.01 4.31 8.14
N LEU A 60 -1.07 3.96 7.38
CA LEU A 60 -0.90 3.21 6.13
C LEU A 60 -0.04 4.00 5.17
N CYS A 61 0.96 3.35 4.60
CA CYS A 61 1.90 3.98 3.70
C CYS A 61 1.81 3.39 2.29
N CYS A 62 2.28 2.18 2.11
CA CYS A 62 2.30 1.54 0.79
C CYS A 62 2.53 0.04 0.95
N GLY A 63 2.52 -0.69 -0.16
CA GLY A 63 3.00 -2.06 -0.18
C GLY A 63 4.48 -2.11 -0.51
N THR A 64 4.99 -3.32 -0.74
CA THR A 64 6.41 -3.51 -1.07
C THR A 64 6.75 -2.90 -2.43
N THR A 65 5.85 -3.07 -3.41
CA THR A 65 6.04 -2.57 -4.78
C THR A 65 4.77 -1.91 -5.34
N PHE A 66 3.84 -1.52 -4.48
CA PHE A 66 2.54 -1.01 -4.91
C PHE A 66 2.04 0.10 -4.00
N ASN A 67 1.16 0.93 -4.54
CA ASN A 67 0.37 1.86 -3.77
C ASN A 67 -0.95 1.20 -3.36
N ILE A 68 -1.53 1.69 -2.26
CA ILE A 68 -2.77 1.16 -1.71
C ILE A 68 -3.93 2.06 -2.12
N LEU A 69 -5.01 1.46 -2.61
CA LEU A 69 -6.29 2.12 -2.76
C LEU A 69 -7.29 1.48 -1.82
N LEU A 70 -8.06 2.31 -1.13
CA LEU A 70 -9.10 1.86 -0.21
C LEU A 70 -10.44 2.45 -0.65
N LYS A 71 -11.40 1.58 -0.95
CA LYS A 71 -12.77 2.03 -1.21
C LYS A 71 -13.58 1.97 0.08
N ARG A 72 -14.06 3.13 0.50
CA ARG A 72 -14.88 3.30 1.70
C ARG A 72 -15.98 4.31 1.42
N ASN A 73 -17.22 3.95 1.72
CA ASN A 73 -18.38 4.82 1.50
C ASN A 73 -18.46 5.35 0.06
N ASN A 74 -18.23 4.47 -0.91
CA ASN A 74 -18.22 4.78 -2.34
C ASN A 74 -17.16 5.79 -2.77
N GLN A 75 -16.13 6.00 -1.95
CA GLN A 75 -15.00 6.86 -2.29
C GLN A 75 -13.72 6.02 -2.35
N TRP A 76 -12.91 6.27 -3.38
CA TRP A 76 -11.58 5.69 -3.47
C TRP A 76 -10.58 6.60 -2.80
N LEU A 77 -9.90 6.07 -1.78
CA LEU A 77 -8.91 6.79 -0.97
C LEU A 77 -7.55 6.15 -1.16
N THR A 78 -6.50 6.95 -0.99
CA THR A 78 -5.12 6.46 -1.01
C THR A 78 -4.35 7.12 0.12
N PRO A 79 -3.34 6.44 0.70
CA PRO A 79 -2.49 7.09 1.70
C PRO A 79 -1.92 8.40 1.16
N ARG A 80 -1.94 9.41 2.01
CA ARG A 80 -1.49 10.75 1.65
C ARG A 80 0.02 10.78 1.42
N LYS A 81 0.47 11.77 0.66
CA LYS A 81 1.89 11.98 0.36
C LYS A 81 2.74 12.01 1.64
N GLU A 82 2.25 12.67 2.68
CA GLU A 82 2.94 12.84 3.95
C GLU A 82 3.15 11.53 4.72
N SER A 83 2.47 10.46 4.32
CA SER A 83 2.70 9.14 4.91
C SER A 83 4.08 8.58 4.60
N GLY A 84 4.76 9.10 3.57
CA GLY A 84 6.03 8.58 3.09
C GLY A 84 5.89 7.55 1.98
N CYS A 85 4.69 7.42 1.41
CA CYS A 85 4.45 6.44 0.35
C CYS A 85 5.21 6.79 -0.93
N LEU A 86 5.44 5.77 -1.74
CA LEU A 86 5.96 5.96 -3.08
C LEU A 86 4.92 6.71 -3.92
N GLN A 87 5.38 7.73 -4.65
CA GLN A 87 4.51 8.47 -5.55
C GLN A 87 4.53 7.80 -6.92
N GLY A 88 3.86 6.66 -7.00
CA GLY A 88 3.81 5.88 -8.23
C GLY A 88 3.10 6.61 -9.36
N ILE A 89 3.42 6.26 -10.59
CA ILE A 89 2.86 6.87 -11.79
C ILE A 89 1.34 6.68 -11.84
N MET A 90 0.86 5.48 -11.54
CA MET A 90 -0.58 5.21 -11.57
C MET A 90 -1.32 5.98 -10.49
N ARG A 91 -0.73 6.05 -9.28
CA ARG A 91 -1.29 6.87 -8.20
C ARG A 91 -1.44 8.33 -8.65
N SER A 92 -0.39 8.88 -9.22
CA SER A 92 -0.39 10.27 -9.68
C SER A 92 -1.45 10.51 -10.77
N LYS A 93 -1.57 9.61 -11.72
CA LYS A 93 -2.58 9.71 -12.79
C LYS A 93 -4.00 9.68 -12.22
N LEU A 94 -4.27 8.78 -11.28
CA LEU A 94 -5.60 8.66 -10.69
C LEU A 94 -5.95 9.89 -9.86
N LEU A 95 -4.97 10.48 -9.16
CA LEU A 95 -5.17 11.73 -8.43
C LEU A 95 -5.46 12.89 -9.39
N ASP A 96 -4.71 12.99 -10.49
CA ASP A 96 -4.91 14.04 -11.49
C ASP A 96 -6.29 13.94 -12.14
N LEU A 97 -6.78 12.73 -12.37
CA LEU A 97 -8.11 12.48 -12.92
C LEU A 97 -9.22 12.62 -11.87
N LYS A 98 -8.87 12.88 -10.62
CA LYS A 98 -9.81 13.02 -9.50
C LYS A 98 -10.65 11.75 -9.26
N LEU A 99 -10.10 10.59 -9.62
CA LEU A 99 -10.74 9.30 -9.38
C LEU A 99 -10.44 8.77 -7.98
N ILE A 100 -9.37 9.24 -7.36
CA ILE A 100 -8.99 8.90 -5.99
C ILE A 100 -8.66 10.17 -5.22
N LYS A 101 -8.68 10.08 -3.91
CA LYS A 101 -8.40 11.19 -3.01
C LYS A 101 -7.42 10.76 -1.94
N GLU A 102 -6.47 11.63 -1.61
CA GLU A 102 -5.55 11.39 -0.50
C GLU A 102 -6.28 11.49 0.83
N ALA A 103 -5.93 10.61 1.77
CA ALA A 103 -6.49 10.60 3.11
C ALA A 103 -5.49 10.08 4.13
N TYR A 104 -5.68 10.48 5.38
CA TYR A 104 -4.99 9.87 6.51
C TYR A 104 -5.68 8.53 6.79
N LEU A 105 -4.96 7.44 6.59
CA LEU A 105 -5.50 6.09 6.73
C LEU A 105 -4.70 5.31 7.77
N ILE A 106 -5.41 4.57 8.61
CA ILE A 106 -4.80 3.70 9.60
C ILE A 106 -5.18 2.24 9.30
N PRO A 107 -4.45 1.26 9.82
CA PRO A 107 -4.74 -0.15 9.55
C PRO A 107 -5.95 -0.65 10.35
N ASP A 108 -7.06 0.05 10.27
CA ASP A 108 -8.33 -0.30 10.89
C ASP A 108 -9.36 -0.34 9.76
N PHE A 109 -9.71 -1.55 9.33
CA PHE A 109 -10.53 -1.76 8.15
C PHE A 109 -11.95 -2.12 8.55
N ASN A 110 -12.91 -1.49 7.87
CA ASN A 110 -14.32 -1.81 8.01
C ASN A 110 -14.66 -3.05 7.20
N LYS A 111 -15.73 -3.72 7.57
CA LYS A 111 -16.17 -4.95 6.91
C LYS A 111 -16.40 -4.78 5.40
N ASP A 112 -16.90 -3.63 5.00
CA ASP A 112 -17.24 -3.35 3.61
C ASP A 112 -16.13 -2.65 2.83
N ASP A 113 -14.97 -2.46 3.44
CA ASP A 113 -13.83 -1.85 2.78
C ASP A 113 -13.28 -2.77 1.69
N ILE A 114 -12.90 -2.17 0.57
CA ILE A 114 -12.21 -2.88 -0.51
C ILE A 114 -10.81 -2.29 -0.62
N LEU A 115 -9.81 -3.16 -0.56
CA LEU A 115 -8.41 -2.77 -0.73
C LEU A 115 -7.89 -3.25 -2.06
N ILE A 116 -7.14 -2.38 -2.72
CA ILE A 116 -6.54 -2.68 -4.01
C ILE A 116 -5.08 -2.25 -3.98
N ALA A 117 -4.22 -3.13 -4.51
CA ALA A 117 -2.80 -2.86 -4.75
C ALA A 117 -2.63 -2.45 -6.20
N ILE A 118 -2.05 -1.27 -6.44
CA ILE A 118 -1.79 -0.77 -7.80
C ILE A 118 -0.32 -0.46 -8.00
N ASN A 119 0.17 -0.79 -9.18
CA ASN A 119 1.45 -0.30 -9.69
C ASN A 119 1.33 -0.15 -11.21
N SER A 120 2.44 0.17 -11.89
CA SER A 120 2.42 0.37 -13.35
C SER A 120 2.06 -0.90 -14.14
N LEU A 121 2.10 -2.06 -13.52
CA LEU A 121 1.91 -3.35 -14.18
C LEU A 121 0.58 -4.02 -13.83
N SER A 122 -0.01 -3.70 -12.68
CA SER A 122 -1.16 -4.47 -12.21
C SER A 122 -2.04 -3.68 -11.26
N CYS A 123 -3.28 -4.17 -11.16
CA CYS A 123 -4.27 -3.70 -10.20
C CYS A 123 -4.90 -4.95 -9.59
N ARG A 124 -4.62 -5.26 -8.32
CA ARG A 124 -5.02 -6.50 -7.67
C ARG A 124 -5.79 -6.21 -6.39
N GLN A 125 -6.85 -6.98 -6.17
CA GLN A 125 -7.56 -6.90 -4.91
C GLN A 125 -6.75 -7.53 -3.79
N ILE A 126 -6.74 -6.87 -2.64
CA ILE A 126 -6.02 -7.33 -1.46
C ILE A 126 -7.00 -8.00 -0.51
N LYS A 127 -6.61 -9.17 0.00
CA LYS A 127 -7.25 -9.81 1.13
C LYS A 127 -6.33 -9.67 2.34
N ILE A 128 -6.78 -8.92 3.37
CA ILE A 128 -6.05 -8.85 4.62
C ILE A 128 -6.47 -10.03 5.47
N VAL A 129 -5.47 -10.80 5.88
CA VAL A 129 -5.68 -11.89 6.83
C VAL A 129 -5.25 -11.37 8.19
N ASN A 130 -6.22 -11.20 9.08
CA ASN A 130 -5.93 -10.88 10.48
C ASN A 130 -5.62 -12.19 11.21
N ASP A 131 -4.45 -12.23 11.81
CA ASP A 131 -4.11 -13.31 12.72
C ASP A 131 -4.80 -13.13 14.06
#